data_3659707023bf942ccbedac401edb399e
#
_entry.id   3659707023bf942ccbedac401edb399e
#
_cell.length_a   1.000
_cell.length_b   1.000
_cell.length_c   1.000
_cell.angle_alpha   90.00
_cell.angle_beta   90.00
_cell.angle_gamma   90.00
#
_symmetry.space_group_name_H-M   'P 1'
#
loop_
_entity.id
_entity.type
_entity.pdbx_description
1 polymer ?
#
loop_
_entity_poly.entity_id
_entity_poly.type
_entity_poly.pdbx_seq_one_letter_code
_entity_poly.pdbx_strand_id
1 'polypeptide(L)'
;ISYGRSFINPLRQLANMYNSIQAALAGAERVFEILDTPAEPDVTPSSAPQEKIAGQVQFENVRFSYMEGTPVIKNMTLEVKPGETVALVGPTGAGKTTIVNLLTRFYETDSGQVKIDGSDISQMPKANLRRQLGIVLQDTFLFSASVMDNIRYGRLDASDEQVIQAAKMADADYFIRQLPQGYQTMLSERASTLSQGQRQLLAIARAILADPAILILDEATSSVDTRTEARIQKALLRLMQGRTSFVIAHRLSTIRDADNVVVIRDGEIIEQGNHQQLLNRGGFYHHLYMSQFKGEEI
;
A
#
# COMPACT_ATOMS: atom_id res chain seq x y z
N ILE A 1 44.02 56.39 -1.64
CA ILE A 1 42.70 55.77 -1.33
C ILE A 1 42.10 55.18 -2.60
N SER A 2 42.19 55.84 -3.79
CA SER A 2 41.63 55.37 -5.07
C SER A 2 42.23 54.01 -5.51
N TYR A 3 43.57 53.92 -5.52
CA TYR A 3 44.29 52.69 -5.93
C TYR A 3 44.00 51.49 -5.03
N GLY A 4 43.79 51.72 -3.73
CA GLY A 4 43.42 50.61 -2.79
C GLY A 4 42.05 50.03 -3.11
N ARG A 5 41.06 50.87 -3.46
CA ARG A 5 39.73 50.40 -3.89
C ARG A 5 39.78 49.65 -5.21
N SER A 6 40.58 50.10 -6.17
CA SER A 6 40.74 49.45 -7.47
C SER A 6 41.41 48.07 -7.36
N PHE A 7 42.19 47.81 -6.30
CA PHE A 7 42.77 46.50 -6.04
C PHE A 7 41.82 45.57 -5.25
N ILE A 8 41.05 46.09 -4.28
CA ILE A 8 40.16 45.32 -3.44
C ILE A 8 38.92 44.85 -4.24
N ASN A 9 38.40 45.65 -5.17
CA ASN A 9 37.18 45.27 -5.90
C ASN A 9 37.34 44.00 -6.77
N PRO A 10 38.44 43.81 -7.56
CA PRO A 10 38.67 42.54 -8.24
C PRO A 10 38.81 41.34 -7.33
N LEU A 11 39.46 41.50 -6.16
CA LEU A 11 39.55 40.42 -5.15
C LEU A 11 38.18 40.01 -4.60
N ARG A 12 37.30 40.99 -4.37
CA ARG A 12 35.93 40.74 -3.96
C ARG A 12 35.12 40.00 -5.04
N GLN A 13 35.34 40.39 -6.31
CA GLN A 13 34.70 39.70 -7.45
C GLN A 13 35.19 38.25 -7.57
N LEU A 14 36.49 38.00 -7.40
CA LEU A 14 37.05 36.64 -7.40
C LEU A 14 36.47 35.79 -6.27
N ALA A 15 36.36 36.36 -5.06
CA ALA A 15 35.75 35.65 -3.94
C ALA A 15 34.26 35.29 -4.20
N ASN A 16 33.51 36.23 -4.76
CA ASN A 16 32.11 35.98 -5.12
C ASN A 16 32.00 34.94 -6.24
N MET A 17 32.88 34.99 -7.23
CA MET A 17 32.93 33.99 -8.32
C MET A 17 33.27 32.59 -7.77
N TYR A 18 34.24 32.50 -6.86
CA TYR A 18 34.58 31.25 -6.19
C TYR A 18 33.36 30.66 -5.44
N ASN A 19 32.66 31.47 -4.65
CA ASN A 19 31.46 31.05 -3.96
C ASN A 19 30.36 30.58 -4.95
N SER A 20 30.19 31.27 -6.07
CA SER A 20 29.25 30.87 -7.11
C SER A 20 29.61 29.54 -7.75
N ILE A 21 30.90 29.31 -8.00
CA ILE A 21 31.40 28.01 -8.53
C ILE A 21 31.16 26.90 -7.52
N GLN A 22 31.45 27.12 -6.23
CA GLN A 22 31.19 26.12 -5.19
C GLN A 22 29.70 25.77 -5.09
N ALA A 23 28.82 26.78 -5.15
CA ALA A 23 27.40 26.56 -5.15
C ALA A 23 26.91 25.76 -6.39
N ALA A 24 27.47 26.09 -7.56
CA ALA A 24 27.18 25.38 -8.81
C ALA A 24 27.67 23.92 -8.77
N LEU A 25 28.88 23.67 -8.25
CA LEU A 25 29.41 22.31 -8.07
C LEU A 25 28.55 21.47 -7.11
N ALA A 26 28.17 22.04 -5.98
CA ALA A 26 27.28 21.35 -5.03
C ALA A 26 25.90 21.07 -5.64
N GLY A 27 25.37 21.97 -6.47
CA GLY A 27 24.14 21.75 -7.23
C GLY A 27 24.29 20.65 -8.28
N ALA A 28 25.40 20.67 -9.03
CA ALA A 28 25.69 19.65 -10.04
C ALA A 28 25.87 18.26 -9.40
N GLU A 29 26.58 18.17 -8.28
CA GLU A 29 26.76 16.91 -7.53
C GLU A 29 25.42 16.27 -7.19
N ARG A 30 24.47 17.03 -6.65
CA ARG A 30 23.12 16.52 -6.33
C ARG A 30 22.35 16.06 -7.56
N VAL A 31 22.50 16.75 -8.69
CA VAL A 31 21.86 16.35 -9.95
C VAL A 31 22.46 15.04 -10.47
N PHE A 32 23.79 14.93 -10.46
CA PHE A 32 24.47 13.71 -10.90
C PHE A 32 24.21 12.53 -9.96
N GLU A 33 24.11 12.74 -8.65
CA GLU A 33 23.71 11.70 -7.69
C GLU A 33 22.38 11.06 -8.08
N ILE A 34 21.41 11.87 -8.53
CA ILE A 34 20.11 11.36 -9.02
C ILE A 34 20.26 10.67 -10.38
N LEU A 35 21.01 11.27 -11.32
CA LEU A 35 21.20 10.72 -12.67
C LEU A 35 21.98 9.41 -12.67
N ASP A 36 22.96 9.27 -11.78
CA ASP A 36 23.80 8.09 -11.65
C ASP A 36 23.17 7.00 -10.77
N THR A 37 22.00 7.29 -10.14
CA THR A 37 21.26 6.28 -9.40
C THR A 37 20.88 5.12 -10.33
N PRO A 38 21.31 3.89 -10.03
CA PRO A 38 20.99 2.73 -10.87
C PRO A 38 19.48 2.53 -10.94
N ALA A 39 18.99 2.17 -12.13
CA ALA A 39 17.58 1.85 -12.30
C ALA A 39 17.20 0.64 -11.44
N GLU A 40 15.96 0.63 -10.95
CA GLU A 40 15.43 -0.49 -10.17
C GLU A 40 15.54 -1.80 -10.99
N PRO A 41 16.18 -2.86 -10.45
CA PRO A 41 16.31 -4.13 -11.17
C PRO A 41 14.93 -4.74 -11.44
N ASP A 42 14.69 -5.15 -12.68
CA ASP A 42 13.48 -5.86 -13.07
C ASP A 42 13.79 -6.97 -14.08
N VAL A 43 12.93 -7.96 -14.11
CA VAL A 43 13.01 -9.07 -15.07
C VAL A 43 12.35 -8.63 -16.37
N THR A 44 12.99 -8.93 -17.50
CA THR A 44 12.41 -8.61 -18.82
C THR A 44 11.07 -9.32 -18.99
N PRO A 45 9.99 -8.61 -19.34
CA PRO A 45 8.69 -9.22 -19.53
C PRO A 45 8.74 -10.32 -20.60
N SER A 46 8.25 -11.52 -20.27
CA SER A 46 8.00 -12.56 -21.27
C SER A 46 6.84 -12.15 -22.16
N SER A 47 6.91 -12.47 -23.45
CA SER A 47 5.81 -12.24 -24.41
C SER A 47 4.62 -13.17 -24.19
N ALA A 48 4.70 -14.14 -23.29
CA ALA A 48 3.61 -15.05 -22.99
C ALA A 48 2.45 -14.33 -22.27
N PRO A 49 1.18 -14.63 -22.62
CA PRO A 49 0.02 -14.16 -21.89
C PRO A 49 0.14 -14.59 -20.44
N GLN A 50 -0.03 -13.65 -19.51
CA GLN A 50 0.01 -13.99 -18.10
C GLN A 50 -1.31 -14.63 -17.68
N GLU A 51 -1.27 -15.87 -17.24
CA GLU A 51 -2.42 -16.54 -16.65
C GLU A 51 -2.82 -15.83 -15.33
N LYS A 52 -4.12 -15.80 -15.06
CA LYS A 52 -4.64 -15.27 -13.78
C LYS A 52 -4.14 -16.20 -12.67
N ILE A 53 -3.46 -15.63 -11.67
CA ILE A 53 -2.95 -16.39 -10.53
C ILE A 53 -4.11 -16.84 -9.63
N ALA A 54 -3.94 -17.99 -8.97
CA ALA A 54 -4.89 -18.48 -7.97
C ALA A 54 -4.80 -17.68 -6.67
N GLY A 55 -3.61 -17.17 -6.35
CA GLY A 55 -3.35 -16.30 -5.21
C GLY A 55 -2.86 -17.02 -3.97
N GLN A 56 -2.24 -18.21 -4.09
CA GLN A 56 -1.47 -18.76 -2.97
C GLN A 56 -0.24 -17.89 -2.72
N VAL A 57 0.02 -17.54 -1.46
CA VAL A 57 1.20 -16.74 -1.09
C VAL A 57 2.02 -17.51 -0.06
N GLN A 58 3.33 -17.58 -0.27
CA GLN A 58 4.27 -18.25 0.64
C GLN A 58 5.46 -17.34 0.92
N PHE A 59 5.78 -17.15 2.19
CA PHE A 59 7.03 -16.56 2.66
C PHE A 59 7.87 -17.69 3.24
N GLU A 60 9.06 -17.92 2.72
CA GLU A 60 9.95 -19.01 3.14
C GLU A 60 11.23 -18.44 3.76
N ASN A 61 11.35 -18.50 5.08
CA ASN A 61 12.50 -18.04 5.85
C ASN A 61 12.96 -16.60 5.50
N VAL A 62 12.01 -15.71 5.25
CA VAL A 62 12.26 -14.36 4.77
C VAL A 62 12.93 -13.51 5.85
N ARG A 63 14.01 -12.83 5.45
CA ARG A 63 14.68 -11.77 6.25
C ARG A 63 14.73 -10.49 5.44
N PHE A 64 14.60 -9.37 6.16
CA PHE A 64 14.65 -8.07 5.52
C PHE A 64 15.06 -6.96 6.50
N SER A 65 15.88 -6.04 6.00
CA SER A 65 16.37 -4.84 6.70
C SER A 65 16.23 -3.63 5.78
N TYR A 66 15.69 -2.51 6.26
CA TYR A 66 15.76 -1.23 5.51
C TYR A 66 17.16 -0.62 5.51
N MET A 67 17.92 -0.89 6.56
CA MET A 67 19.33 -0.48 6.73
C MET A 67 20.13 -1.70 7.15
N GLU A 68 21.32 -1.84 6.57
CA GLU A 68 22.21 -2.94 6.88
C GLU A 68 22.45 -3.06 8.42
N GLY A 69 22.36 -4.28 8.92
CA GLY A 69 22.54 -4.56 10.35
C GLY A 69 21.32 -4.32 11.26
N THR A 70 20.20 -3.80 10.72
CA THR A 70 18.98 -3.55 11.51
C THR A 70 17.80 -4.36 10.94
N PRO A 71 17.66 -5.65 11.31
CA PRO A 71 16.62 -6.52 10.77
C PRO A 71 15.22 -6.11 11.24
N VAL A 72 14.31 -5.91 10.29
CA VAL A 72 12.89 -5.62 10.53
C VAL A 72 12.06 -6.89 10.44
N ILE A 73 12.38 -7.78 9.50
CA ILE A 73 11.84 -9.14 9.41
C ILE A 73 13.01 -10.10 9.62
N LYS A 74 12.90 -11.01 10.60
CA LYS A 74 14.05 -11.80 11.05
C LYS A 74 14.11 -13.21 10.47
N ASN A 75 13.01 -13.91 10.42
CA ASN A 75 12.91 -15.27 9.86
C ASN A 75 11.43 -15.62 9.69
N MET A 76 10.78 -14.98 8.75
CA MET A 76 9.34 -15.15 8.58
C MET A 76 9.04 -16.30 7.64
N THR A 77 8.22 -17.24 8.11
CA THR A 77 7.61 -18.30 7.30
C THR A 77 6.10 -18.22 7.47
N LEU A 78 5.39 -18.04 6.36
CA LEU A 78 3.93 -17.91 6.33
C LEU A 78 3.41 -18.53 5.04
N GLU A 79 2.38 -19.35 5.14
CA GLU A 79 1.64 -19.88 4.00
C GLU A 79 0.19 -19.40 4.07
N VAL A 80 -0.30 -18.88 2.94
CA VAL A 80 -1.67 -18.36 2.77
C VAL A 80 -2.29 -19.03 1.56
N LYS A 81 -3.44 -19.65 1.76
CA LYS A 81 -4.16 -20.37 0.70
C LYS A 81 -4.91 -19.40 -0.23
N PRO A 82 -5.19 -19.81 -1.48
CA PRO A 82 -6.05 -19.04 -2.37
C PRO A 82 -7.40 -18.72 -1.72
N GLY A 83 -7.81 -17.45 -1.77
CA GLY A 83 -9.08 -16.98 -1.21
C GLY A 83 -9.12 -16.79 0.30
N GLU A 84 -8.01 -17.05 1.01
CA GLU A 84 -7.91 -16.89 2.46
C GLU A 84 -7.75 -15.41 2.85
N THR A 85 -8.43 -14.99 3.90
CA THR A 85 -8.28 -13.67 4.50
C THR A 85 -7.32 -13.75 5.69
N VAL A 86 -6.20 -13.05 5.60
CA VAL A 86 -5.17 -12.98 6.64
C VAL A 86 -5.18 -11.61 7.30
N ALA A 87 -5.43 -11.57 8.60
CA ALA A 87 -5.30 -10.36 9.41
C ALA A 87 -3.89 -10.27 10.02
N LEU A 88 -3.14 -9.24 9.65
CA LEU A 88 -1.84 -8.93 10.24
C LEU A 88 -2.02 -8.05 11.47
N VAL A 89 -1.65 -8.56 12.65
CA VAL A 89 -1.89 -7.93 13.94
C VAL A 89 -0.56 -7.79 14.70
N GLY A 90 -0.40 -6.70 15.44
CA GLY A 90 0.81 -6.47 16.24
C GLY A 90 1.03 -4.98 16.51
N PRO A 91 1.95 -4.63 17.40
CA PRO A 91 2.25 -3.23 17.75
C PRO A 91 2.80 -2.44 16.55
N THR A 92 2.79 -1.11 16.66
CA THR A 92 3.45 -0.25 15.67
C THR A 92 4.93 -0.60 15.57
N GLY A 93 5.45 -0.68 14.35
CA GLY A 93 6.85 -1.07 14.11
C GLY A 93 7.11 -2.58 14.12
N ALA A 94 6.11 -3.44 14.33
CA ALA A 94 6.28 -4.91 14.34
C ALA A 94 6.68 -5.52 12.98
N GLY A 95 6.55 -4.78 11.87
CA GLY A 95 6.87 -5.26 10.52
C GLY A 95 5.67 -5.53 9.61
N LYS A 96 4.43 -5.20 10.02
CA LYS A 96 3.21 -5.45 9.21
C LYS A 96 3.26 -4.82 7.82
N THR A 97 3.56 -3.52 7.73
CA THR A 97 3.71 -2.80 6.47
C THR A 97 4.91 -3.31 5.66
N THR A 98 5.95 -3.78 6.32
CA THR A 98 7.11 -4.37 5.65
C THR A 98 6.74 -5.65 4.90
N ILE A 99 5.88 -6.51 5.48
CA ILE A 99 5.36 -7.71 4.80
C ILE A 99 4.64 -7.33 3.51
N VAL A 100 3.81 -6.29 3.55
CA VAL A 100 3.12 -5.75 2.37
C VAL A 100 4.11 -5.24 1.33
N ASN A 101 5.12 -4.49 1.76
CA ASN A 101 6.16 -3.95 0.87
C ASN A 101 6.98 -5.06 0.19
N LEU A 102 7.24 -6.16 0.88
CA LEU A 102 7.91 -7.33 0.30
C LEU A 102 7.00 -8.07 -0.69
N LEU A 103 5.71 -8.27 -0.36
CA LEU A 103 4.74 -8.90 -1.25
C LEU A 103 4.53 -8.11 -2.55
N THR A 104 4.52 -6.77 -2.47
CA THR A 104 4.40 -5.87 -3.62
C THR A 104 5.70 -5.66 -4.37
N ARG A 105 6.79 -6.23 -3.83
CA ARG A 105 8.13 -6.08 -4.36
C ARG A 105 8.55 -4.61 -4.51
N PHE A 106 8.19 -3.78 -3.50
CA PHE A 106 8.80 -2.46 -3.34
C PHE A 106 10.22 -2.55 -2.77
N TYR A 107 10.51 -3.66 -2.08
CA TYR A 107 11.83 -4.02 -1.60
C TYR A 107 12.10 -5.49 -1.91
N GLU A 108 13.36 -5.82 -2.14
CA GLU A 108 13.81 -7.22 -2.27
C GLU A 108 14.15 -7.79 -0.88
N THR A 109 14.05 -9.10 -0.71
CA THR A 109 14.41 -9.77 0.54
C THR A 109 15.93 -9.86 0.70
N ASP A 110 16.46 -9.72 1.92
CA ASP A 110 17.89 -9.96 2.20
C ASP A 110 18.22 -11.45 2.08
N SER A 111 17.30 -12.32 2.49
CA SER A 111 17.36 -13.77 2.31
C SER A 111 15.98 -14.39 2.43
N GLY A 112 15.85 -15.65 2.02
CA GLY A 112 14.57 -16.33 1.88
C GLY A 112 13.89 -15.97 0.57
N GLN A 113 12.65 -16.41 0.40
CA GLN A 113 11.89 -16.23 -0.84
C GLN A 113 10.42 -15.89 -0.53
N VAL A 114 9.82 -15.05 -1.39
CA VAL A 114 8.37 -14.84 -1.43
C VAL A 114 7.85 -15.46 -2.71
N LYS A 115 6.89 -16.37 -2.61
CA LYS A 115 6.32 -17.07 -3.77
C LYS A 115 4.83 -16.78 -3.90
N ILE A 116 4.37 -16.70 -5.15
CA ILE A 116 2.95 -16.68 -5.50
C ILE A 116 2.70 -17.85 -6.44
N ASP A 117 1.74 -18.72 -6.08
CA ASP A 117 1.43 -19.96 -6.79
C ASP A 117 2.67 -20.81 -7.09
N GLY A 118 3.59 -20.91 -6.12
CA GLY A 118 4.84 -21.66 -6.20
C GLY A 118 5.97 -20.96 -6.98
N SER A 119 5.72 -19.81 -7.62
CA SER A 119 6.73 -19.07 -8.38
C SER A 119 7.31 -17.94 -7.54
N ASP A 120 8.65 -17.83 -7.50
CA ASP A 120 9.34 -16.75 -6.79
C ASP A 120 9.05 -15.39 -7.46
N ILE A 121 8.54 -14.44 -6.67
CA ILE A 121 8.20 -13.11 -7.18
C ILE A 121 9.43 -12.32 -7.66
N SER A 122 10.63 -12.64 -7.19
CA SER A 122 11.87 -12.03 -7.65
C SER A 122 12.15 -12.30 -9.13
N GLN A 123 11.62 -13.43 -9.66
CA GLN A 123 11.74 -13.84 -11.05
C GLN A 123 10.57 -13.40 -11.94
N MET A 124 9.58 -12.71 -11.36
CA MET A 124 8.45 -12.17 -12.11
C MET A 124 8.73 -10.72 -12.54
N PRO A 125 8.35 -10.29 -13.77
CA PRO A 125 8.32 -8.88 -14.11
C PRO A 125 7.43 -8.10 -13.13
N LYS A 126 7.93 -7.01 -12.55
CA LYS A 126 7.18 -6.20 -11.55
C LYS A 126 5.82 -5.72 -12.04
N ALA A 127 5.75 -5.32 -13.31
CA ALA A 127 4.49 -4.92 -13.93
C ALA A 127 3.45 -6.05 -13.92
N ASN A 128 3.89 -7.29 -14.13
CA ASN A 128 3.03 -8.46 -14.13
C ASN A 128 2.57 -8.81 -12.72
N LEU A 129 3.49 -8.85 -11.76
CA LEU A 129 3.18 -9.06 -10.36
C LEU A 129 2.16 -8.02 -9.85
N ARG A 130 2.48 -6.73 -10.01
CA ARG A 130 1.67 -5.63 -9.47
C ARG A 130 0.29 -5.53 -10.10
N ARG A 131 0.10 -6.00 -11.34
CA ARG A 131 -1.23 -6.09 -11.99
C ARG A 131 -2.15 -7.09 -11.29
N GLN A 132 -1.60 -8.12 -10.64
CA GLN A 132 -2.35 -9.14 -9.91
C GLN A 132 -2.65 -8.74 -8.46
N LEU A 133 -2.05 -7.63 -7.99
CA LEU A 133 -2.18 -7.11 -6.64
C LEU A 133 -3.09 -5.88 -6.64
N GLY A 134 -4.06 -5.85 -5.74
CA GLY A 134 -4.87 -4.66 -5.47
C GLY A 134 -4.55 -4.10 -4.09
N ILE A 135 -4.30 -2.79 -4.00
CA ILE A 135 -3.97 -2.14 -2.74
C ILE A 135 -5.02 -1.08 -2.44
N VAL A 136 -5.60 -1.15 -1.25
CA VAL A 136 -6.46 -0.10 -0.69
C VAL A 136 -5.78 0.45 0.55
N LEU A 137 -5.19 1.64 0.41
CA LEU A 137 -4.48 2.31 1.50
C LEU A 137 -5.44 3.11 2.39
N GLN A 138 -5.01 3.35 3.62
CA GLN A 138 -5.68 4.23 4.59
C GLN A 138 -5.87 5.65 4.01
N ASP A 139 -4.78 6.25 3.51
CA ASP A 139 -4.82 7.54 2.85
C ASP A 139 -5.00 7.33 1.34
N THR A 140 -6.23 7.53 0.91
CA THR A 140 -6.59 7.38 -0.50
C THR A 140 -6.11 8.55 -1.33
N PHE A 141 -5.25 8.28 -2.30
CA PHE A 141 -4.85 9.25 -3.30
C PHE A 141 -5.81 9.24 -4.51
N LEU A 142 -6.29 10.43 -4.86
CA LEU A 142 -7.09 10.66 -6.07
C LEU A 142 -6.40 11.68 -6.96
N PHE A 143 -6.43 11.44 -8.26
CA PHE A 143 -5.83 12.30 -9.27
C PHE A 143 -6.70 13.52 -9.57
N SER A 144 -6.10 14.62 -9.99
CA SER A 144 -6.78 15.77 -10.59
C SER A 144 -7.35 15.40 -11.96
N ALA A 145 -8.46 14.65 -11.93
CA ALA A 145 -9.15 14.11 -13.09
C ALA A 145 -10.63 13.92 -12.74
N SER A 146 -11.45 13.46 -13.70
CA SER A 146 -12.86 13.17 -13.42
C SER A 146 -13.00 12.01 -12.42
N VAL A 147 -14.15 11.91 -11.75
CA VAL A 147 -14.49 10.75 -10.91
C VAL A 147 -14.42 9.46 -11.74
N MET A 148 -14.93 9.51 -12.98
CA MET A 148 -14.88 8.40 -13.93
C MET A 148 -13.45 7.91 -14.16
N ASP A 149 -12.52 8.82 -14.47
CA ASP A 149 -11.13 8.49 -14.75
C ASP A 149 -10.40 8.00 -13.50
N ASN A 150 -10.72 8.55 -12.35
CA ASN A 150 -10.19 8.08 -11.09
C ASN A 150 -10.55 6.62 -10.80
N ILE A 151 -11.75 6.17 -11.11
CA ILE A 151 -12.14 4.76 -10.97
C ILE A 151 -11.52 3.94 -12.10
N ARG A 152 -11.54 4.45 -13.36
CA ARG A 152 -10.95 3.78 -14.53
C ARG A 152 -9.46 3.53 -14.41
N TYR A 153 -8.77 4.27 -13.55
CA TYR A 153 -7.36 4.01 -13.24
C TYR A 153 -7.08 2.56 -12.78
N GLY A 154 -8.08 1.87 -12.22
CA GLY A 154 -7.98 0.45 -11.89
C GLY A 154 -7.82 -0.46 -13.12
N ARG A 155 -8.42 -0.08 -14.26
CA ARG A 155 -8.28 -0.75 -15.56
C ARG A 155 -8.57 0.26 -16.66
N LEU A 156 -7.54 0.72 -17.35
CA LEU A 156 -7.58 1.85 -18.27
C LEU A 156 -8.45 1.60 -19.52
N ASP A 157 -8.59 0.36 -19.94
CA ASP A 157 -9.39 -0.08 -21.08
C ASP A 157 -10.87 -0.39 -20.73
N ALA A 158 -11.26 -0.15 -19.47
CA ALA A 158 -12.64 -0.40 -19.04
C ALA A 158 -13.64 0.58 -19.68
N SER A 159 -14.81 0.05 -20.11
CA SER A 159 -15.91 0.87 -20.58
C SER A 159 -16.57 1.68 -19.45
N ASP A 160 -17.34 2.72 -19.80
CA ASP A 160 -18.07 3.54 -18.85
C ASP A 160 -19.04 2.69 -18.01
N GLU A 161 -19.71 1.71 -18.63
CA GLU A 161 -20.62 0.80 -17.95
C GLU A 161 -19.92 -0.04 -16.90
N GLN A 162 -18.70 -0.52 -17.18
CA GLN A 162 -17.88 -1.29 -16.23
C GLN A 162 -17.45 -0.42 -15.05
N VAL A 163 -17.06 0.82 -15.31
CA VAL A 163 -16.73 1.80 -14.25
C VAL A 163 -17.94 2.07 -13.37
N ILE A 164 -19.12 2.32 -13.96
CA ILE A 164 -20.35 2.54 -13.20
C ILE A 164 -20.74 1.31 -12.40
N GLN A 165 -20.55 0.12 -12.95
CA GLN A 165 -20.83 -1.14 -12.24
C GLN A 165 -19.90 -1.31 -11.03
N ALA A 166 -18.61 -1.04 -11.19
CA ALA A 166 -17.65 -1.07 -10.09
C ALA A 166 -18.00 -0.06 -8.97
N ALA A 167 -18.42 1.15 -9.37
CA ALA A 167 -18.90 2.17 -8.42
C ALA A 167 -20.16 1.72 -7.66
N LYS A 168 -21.10 1.04 -8.31
CA LYS A 168 -22.28 0.45 -7.64
C LYS A 168 -21.88 -0.65 -6.66
N MET A 169 -20.96 -1.53 -7.04
CA MET A 169 -20.47 -2.59 -6.15
C MET A 169 -19.74 -2.03 -4.91
N ALA A 170 -19.06 -0.90 -5.08
CA ALA A 170 -18.41 -0.15 -3.99
C ALA A 170 -19.37 0.73 -3.16
N ASP A 171 -20.68 0.73 -3.45
CA ASP A 171 -21.67 1.63 -2.83
C ASP A 171 -21.36 3.14 -3.01
N ALA A 172 -20.64 3.47 -4.09
CA ALA A 172 -20.21 4.84 -4.44
C ALA A 172 -21.18 5.54 -5.40
N ASP A 173 -21.91 4.83 -6.26
CA ASP A 173 -22.77 5.37 -7.32
C ASP A 173 -23.76 6.42 -6.79
N TYR A 174 -24.34 6.19 -5.60
CA TYR A 174 -25.33 7.10 -5.02
C TYR A 174 -24.77 8.50 -4.78
N PHE A 175 -23.63 8.64 -4.11
CA PHE A 175 -23.07 9.95 -3.86
C PHE A 175 -22.47 10.58 -5.12
N ILE A 176 -21.90 9.76 -6.04
CA ILE A 176 -21.35 10.26 -7.31
C ILE A 176 -22.45 10.97 -8.13
N ARG A 177 -23.64 10.40 -8.21
CA ARG A 177 -24.77 11.02 -8.92
C ARG A 177 -25.26 12.31 -8.29
N GLN A 178 -24.95 12.57 -7.04
CA GLN A 178 -25.29 13.84 -6.33
C GLN A 178 -24.27 14.94 -6.59
N LEU A 179 -23.09 14.62 -7.15
CA LEU A 179 -22.11 15.63 -7.55
C LEU A 179 -22.62 16.45 -8.74
N PRO A 180 -22.19 17.72 -8.87
CA PRO A 180 -22.72 18.65 -9.88
C PRO A 180 -22.72 18.11 -11.32
N GLN A 181 -21.69 17.31 -11.68
CA GLN A 181 -21.54 16.69 -13.00
C GLN A 181 -21.49 15.15 -12.92
N GLY A 182 -21.95 14.56 -11.80
CA GLY A 182 -21.93 13.12 -11.59
C GLY A 182 -20.53 12.53 -11.77
N TYR A 183 -20.41 11.52 -12.61
CA TYR A 183 -19.14 10.85 -12.93
C TYR A 183 -18.14 11.76 -13.66
N GLN A 184 -18.57 12.81 -14.31
CA GLN A 184 -17.71 13.78 -15.02
C GLN A 184 -17.24 14.91 -14.10
N THR A 185 -17.61 14.89 -12.83
CA THR A 185 -17.13 15.89 -11.86
C THR A 185 -15.62 15.82 -11.75
N MET A 186 -14.96 16.95 -12.04
CA MET A 186 -13.51 17.08 -11.90
C MET A 186 -13.14 17.21 -10.42
N LEU A 187 -12.18 16.38 -9.99
CA LEU A 187 -11.62 16.43 -8.66
C LEU A 187 -10.37 17.32 -8.67
N SER A 188 -10.21 18.15 -7.65
CA SER A 188 -8.99 18.90 -7.42
C SER A 188 -7.90 17.99 -6.84
N GLU A 189 -6.66 18.46 -6.83
CA GLU A 189 -5.57 17.83 -6.11
C GLU A 189 -6.00 17.56 -4.65
N ARG A 190 -5.86 16.31 -4.17
CA ARG A 190 -6.37 15.80 -2.88
C ARG A 190 -7.89 15.68 -2.75
N ALA A 191 -8.67 15.94 -3.81
CA ALA A 191 -10.13 15.81 -3.81
C ALA A 191 -10.79 16.41 -2.54
N SER A 192 -10.40 17.64 -2.17
CA SER A 192 -10.83 18.34 -0.94
C SER A 192 -12.34 18.53 -0.85
N THR A 193 -13.07 18.40 -1.96
CA THR A 193 -14.53 18.48 -2.02
C THR A 193 -15.23 17.19 -1.57
N LEU A 194 -14.51 16.07 -1.46
CA LEU A 194 -15.05 14.79 -1.02
C LEU A 194 -14.69 14.50 0.43
N SER A 195 -15.62 13.89 1.17
CA SER A 195 -15.32 13.38 2.51
C SER A 195 -14.30 12.24 2.44
N GLN A 196 -13.63 11.94 3.55
CA GLN A 196 -12.67 10.82 3.61
C GLN A 196 -13.33 9.49 3.23
N GLY A 197 -14.53 9.22 3.71
CA GLY A 197 -15.28 8.02 3.37
C GLY A 197 -15.63 7.93 1.88
N GLN A 198 -16.01 9.06 1.25
CA GLN A 198 -16.27 9.09 -0.20
C GLN A 198 -15.00 8.79 -1.00
N ARG A 199 -13.85 9.34 -0.61
CA ARG A 199 -12.56 9.03 -1.24
C ARG A 199 -12.24 7.54 -1.12
N GLN A 200 -12.48 6.95 0.06
CA GLN A 200 -12.23 5.53 0.28
C GLN A 200 -13.15 4.63 -0.58
N LEU A 201 -14.44 4.98 -0.72
CA LEU A 201 -15.35 4.25 -1.62
C LEU A 201 -14.90 4.32 -3.08
N LEU A 202 -14.31 5.45 -3.54
CA LEU A 202 -13.72 5.54 -4.88
C LEU A 202 -12.48 4.64 -5.03
N ALA A 203 -11.62 4.56 -4.01
CA ALA A 203 -10.47 3.64 -4.01
C ALA A 203 -10.92 2.17 -4.05
N ILE A 204 -11.98 1.83 -3.32
CA ILE A 204 -12.58 0.48 -3.37
C ILE A 204 -13.16 0.20 -4.77
N ALA A 205 -13.86 1.17 -5.39
CA ALA A 205 -14.36 1.03 -6.75
C ALA A 205 -13.23 0.80 -7.77
N ARG A 206 -12.11 1.52 -7.62
CA ARG A 206 -10.89 1.32 -8.40
C ARG A 206 -10.35 -0.11 -8.25
N ALA A 207 -10.26 -0.61 -7.02
CA ALA A 207 -9.80 -1.96 -6.73
C ALA A 207 -10.76 -3.04 -7.26
N ILE A 208 -12.08 -2.84 -7.18
CA ILE A 208 -13.09 -3.73 -7.77
C ILE A 208 -12.92 -3.80 -9.28
N LEU A 209 -12.72 -2.66 -9.96
CA LEU A 209 -12.54 -2.58 -11.40
C LEU A 209 -11.26 -3.27 -11.88
N ALA A 210 -10.19 -3.18 -11.09
CA ALA A 210 -8.90 -3.84 -11.36
C ALA A 210 -9.01 -5.37 -11.31
N ASP A 211 -9.93 -5.93 -10.52
CA ASP A 211 -10.17 -7.37 -10.32
C ASP A 211 -8.89 -8.17 -10.01
N PRO A 212 -8.10 -7.78 -9.00
CA PRO A 212 -6.86 -8.46 -8.64
C PRO A 212 -7.12 -9.81 -7.99
N ALA A 213 -6.14 -10.73 -8.06
CA ALA A 213 -6.21 -12.03 -7.37
C ALA A 213 -5.86 -11.91 -5.87
N ILE A 214 -4.98 -10.98 -5.53
CA ILE A 214 -4.54 -10.74 -4.14
C ILE A 214 -4.85 -9.30 -3.77
N LEU A 215 -5.42 -9.11 -2.58
CA LEU A 215 -5.76 -7.81 -2.01
C LEU A 215 -4.88 -7.49 -0.81
N ILE A 216 -4.52 -6.23 -0.71
CA ILE A 216 -3.83 -5.66 0.43
C ILE A 216 -4.66 -4.49 0.93
N LEU A 217 -5.13 -4.59 2.17
CA LEU A 217 -6.00 -3.60 2.78
C LEU A 217 -5.29 -3.02 4.01
N ASP A 218 -5.07 -1.71 4.02
CA ASP A 218 -4.58 -0.99 5.19
C ASP A 218 -5.75 -0.25 5.82
N GLU A 219 -6.24 -0.80 6.95
CA GLU A 219 -7.52 -0.41 7.55
C GLU A 219 -7.31 0.53 8.74
N ALA A 220 -7.27 1.84 8.48
CA ALA A 220 -7.38 2.83 9.55
C ALA A 220 -8.42 3.90 9.16
N THR A 221 -9.57 3.88 9.82
CA THR A 221 -10.66 4.83 9.57
C THR A 221 -11.06 5.54 10.87
N SER A 222 -10.14 6.27 11.46
CA SER A 222 -10.39 7.01 12.72
C SER A 222 -11.28 8.27 12.58
N SER A 223 -11.73 8.61 11.35
CA SER A 223 -12.35 9.92 11.07
C SER A 223 -13.59 9.86 10.15
N VAL A 224 -14.26 8.69 10.07
CA VAL A 224 -15.45 8.50 9.22
C VAL A 224 -16.69 8.32 10.09
N ASP A 225 -17.81 8.92 9.71
CA ASP A 225 -19.09 8.71 10.43
C ASP A 225 -19.56 7.26 10.33
N THR A 226 -20.28 6.79 11.35
CA THR A 226 -20.71 5.38 11.51
C THR A 226 -21.50 4.84 10.30
N ARG A 227 -22.30 5.68 9.64
CA ARG A 227 -23.12 5.25 8.49
C ARG A 227 -22.25 5.00 7.26
N THR A 228 -21.32 5.91 6.98
CA THR A 228 -20.36 5.77 5.87
C THR A 228 -19.41 4.62 6.16
N GLU A 229 -19.02 4.44 7.40
CA GLU A 229 -18.19 3.31 7.84
C GLU A 229 -18.84 1.96 7.53
N ALA A 230 -20.11 1.77 7.86
CA ALA A 230 -20.85 0.53 7.53
C ALA A 230 -20.89 0.26 6.02
N ARG A 231 -20.97 1.31 5.19
CA ARG A 231 -20.91 1.17 3.72
C ARG A 231 -19.54 0.74 3.25
N ILE A 232 -18.48 1.34 3.79
CA ILE A 232 -17.09 0.97 3.50
C ILE A 232 -16.84 -0.48 3.85
N GLN A 233 -17.24 -0.93 5.04
CA GLN A 233 -17.10 -2.32 5.45
C GLN A 233 -17.82 -3.29 4.51
N LYS A 234 -19.06 -2.97 4.14
CA LYS A 234 -19.82 -3.79 3.19
C LYS A 234 -19.14 -3.85 1.82
N ALA A 235 -18.58 -2.74 1.34
CA ALA A 235 -17.84 -2.69 0.08
C ALA A 235 -16.54 -3.50 0.14
N LEU A 236 -15.79 -3.41 1.26
CA LEU A 236 -14.56 -4.19 1.49
C LEU A 236 -14.87 -5.70 1.53
N LEU A 237 -15.90 -6.14 2.26
CA LEU A 237 -16.30 -7.54 2.31
C LEU A 237 -16.64 -8.09 0.91
N ARG A 238 -17.33 -7.30 0.07
CA ARG A 238 -17.59 -7.68 -1.32
C ARG A 238 -16.30 -7.75 -2.15
N LEU A 239 -15.40 -6.79 -1.95
CA LEU A 239 -14.12 -6.77 -2.65
C LEU A 239 -13.26 -7.99 -2.29
N MET A 240 -13.25 -8.42 -1.03
CA MET A 240 -12.46 -9.56 -0.54
C MET A 240 -13.01 -10.91 -0.99
N GLN A 241 -14.30 -11.01 -1.32
CA GLN A 241 -14.96 -12.27 -1.63
C GLN A 241 -14.26 -13.00 -2.79
N GLY A 242 -13.78 -14.23 -2.52
CA GLY A 242 -13.09 -15.08 -3.48
C GLY A 242 -11.66 -14.66 -3.84
N ARG A 243 -11.05 -13.73 -3.07
CA ARG A 243 -9.69 -13.25 -3.27
C ARG A 243 -8.84 -13.48 -2.03
N THR A 244 -7.57 -13.78 -2.23
CA THR A 244 -6.61 -13.81 -1.12
C THR A 244 -6.40 -12.39 -0.60
N SER A 245 -6.61 -12.17 0.70
CA SER A 245 -6.62 -10.83 1.27
C SER A 245 -5.68 -10.72 2.46
N PHE A 246 -4.76 -9.77 2.39
CA PHE A 246 -3.93 -9.36 3.53
C PHE A 246 -4.49 -8.07 4.11
N VAL A 247 -4.89 -8.08 5.37
CA VAL A 247 -5.48 -6.93 6.04
C VAL A 247 -4.58 -6.51 7.20
N ILE A 248 -4.03 -5.29 7.14
CA ILE A 248 -3.42 -4.66 8.32
C ILE A 248 -4.58 -4.20 9.18
N ALA A 249 -4.94 -5.04 10.16
CA ALA A 249 -6.17 -4.87 10.89
C ALA A 249 -6.00 -3.90 12.05
N HIS A 250 -6.79 -2.84 12.02
CA HIS A 250 -6.96 -1.88 13.11
C HIS A 250 -8.36 -1.96 13.74
N ARG A 251 -9.23 -2.87 13.23
CA ARG A 251 -10.60 -3.05 13.68
C ARG A 251 -10.86 -4.46 14.13
N LEU A 252 -11.62 -4.56 15.22
CA LEU A 252 -12.00 -5.83 15.80
C LEU A 252 -12.83 -6.70 14.84
N SER A 253 -13.79 -6.11 14.12
CA SER A 253 -14.64 -6.85 13.16
C SER A 253 -13.82 -7.57 12.10
N THR A 254 -12.83 -6.91 11.52
CA THR A 254 -11.96 -7.47 10.48
C THR A 254 -11.08 -8.60 11.01
N ILE A 255 -10.56 -8.45 12.25
CA ILE A 255 -9.75 -9.49 12.89
C ILE A 255 -10.60 -10.72 13.22
N ARG A 256 -11.83 -10.51 13.71
CA ARG A 256 -12.74 -11.60 14.10
C ARG A 256 -13.19 -12.43 12.90
N ASP A 257 -13.43 -11.76 11.76
CA ASP A 257 -13.99 -12.40 10.57
C ASP A 257 -12.89 -12.94 9.62
N ALA A 258 -11.59 -12.76 9.96
CA ALA A 258 -10.46 -13.31 9.21
C ALA A 258 -10.34 -14.83 9.41
N ASP A 259 -9.98 -15.53 8.33
CA ASP A 259 -9.72 -16.98 8.37
C ASP A 259 -8.47 -17.28 9.21
N ASN A 260 -7.48 -16.39 9.14
CA ASN A 260 -6.18 -16.55 9.79
C ASN A 260 -5.70 -15.21 10.35
N VAL A 261 -5.39 -15.18 11.62
CA VAL A 261 -4.78 -14.03 12.30
C VAL A 261 -3.31 -14.34 12.53
N VAL A 262 -2.44 -13.52 11.99
CA VAL A 262 -0.99 -13.61 12.12
C VAL A 262 -0.51 -12.50 13.04
N VAL A 263 -0.02 -12.88 14.21
CA VAL A 263 0.44 -11.97 15.24
C VAL A 263 1.95 -11.76 15.10
N ILE A 264 2.34 -10.52 14.84
CA ILE A 264 3.72 -10.15 14.57
C ILE A 264 4.24 -9.29 15.71
N ARG A 265 5.41 -9.66 16.21
CA ARG A 265 6.16 -8.90 17.22
C ARG A 265 7.65 -8.96 16.92
N ASP A 266 8.29 -7.80 16.94
CA ASP A 266 9.74 -7.66 16.76
C ASP A 266 10.28 -8.34 15.48
N GLY A 267 9.45 -8.34 14.38
CA GLY A 267 9.80 -8.91 13.09
C GLY A 267 9.62 -10.43 12.98
N GLU A 268 8.96 -11.06 13.93
CA GLU A 268 8.70 -12.50 13.95
C GLU A 268 7.20 -12.79 14.11
N ILE A 269 6.72 -13.89 13.53
CA ILE A 269 5.38 -14.41 13.79
C ILE A 269 5.43 -15.18 15.11
N ILE A 270 4.73 -14.66 16.12
CA ILE A 270 4.71 -15.26 17.47
C ILE A 270 3.48 -16.14 17.72
N GLU A 271 2.36 -15.84 17.05
CA GLU A 271 1.13 -16.61 17.14
C GLU A 271 0.41 -16.60 15.79
N GLN A 272 -0.25 -17.70 15.45
CA GLN A 272 -1.05 -17.85 14.25
C GLN A 272 -2.26 -18.76 14.53
N GLY A 273 -3.41 -18.42 13.95
CA GLY A 273 -4.66 -19.16 14.07
C GLY A 273 -5.87 -18.28 13.87
N ASN A 274 -7.08 -18.83 13.98
CA ASN A 274 -8.27 -17.99 13.93
C ASN A 274 -8.49 -17.23 15.25
N HIS A 275 -9.33 -16.21 15.21
CA HIS A 275 -9.65 -15.36 16.35
C HIS A 275 -9.96 -16.15 17.64
N GLN A 276 -10.87 -17.14 17.58
CA GLN A 276 -11.29 -17.89 18.75
C GLN A 276 -10.17 -18.79 19.33
N GLN A 277 -9.36 -19.39 18.44
CA GLN A 277 -8.21 -20.21 18.87
C GLN A 277 -7.19 -19.38 19.63
N LEU A 278 -6.88 -18.18 19.10
CA LEU A 278 -5.89 -17.29 19.72
C LEU A 278 -6.40 -16.69 21.05
N LEU A 279 -7.68 -16.36 21.15
CA LEU A 279 -8.28 -15.93 22.41
C LEU A 279 -8.20 -17.03 23.48
N ASN A 280 -8.51 -18.27 23.11
CA ASN A 280 -8.52 -19.41 24.05
C ASN A 280 -7.11 -19.78 24.53
N ARG A 281 -6.06 -19.48 23.75
CA ARG A 281 -4.66 -19.70 24.15
C ARG A 281 -4.20 -18.78 25.29
N GLY A 282 -4.85 -17.62 25.49
CA GLY A 282 -4.47 -16.65 26.51
C GLY A 282 -3.09 -16.02 26.30
N GLY A 283 -2.57 -16.03 25.05
CA GLY A 283 -1.25 -15.55 24.70
C GLY A 283 -1.18 -14.05 24.45
N PHE A 284 -0.20 -13.64 23.65
CA PHE A 284 0.02 -12.21 23.31
C PHE A 284 -1.19 -11.60 22.60
N TYR A 285 -1.81 -12.35 21.67
CA TYR A 285 -3.03 -11.91 21.00
C TYR A 285 -4.15 -11.58 21.98
N HIS A 286 -4.39 -12.45 22.98
CA HIS A 286 -5.40 -12.23 23.99
C HIS A 286 -5.14 -10.93 24.79
N HIS A 287 -3.90 -10.68 25.19
CA HIS A 287 -3.53 -9.45 25.88
C HIS A 287 -3.72 -8.21 25.00
N LEU A 288 -3.34 -8.29 23.72
CA LEU A 288 -3.53 -7.22 22.75
C LEU A 288 -5.02 -6.91 22.54
N TYR A 289 -5.84 -7.97 22.38
CA TYR A 289 -7.28 -7.86 22.26
C TYR A 289 -7.91 -7.17 23.47
N MET A 290 -7.56 -7.61 24.69
CA MET A 290 -8.09 -7.04 25.93
C MET A 290 -7.68 -5.57 26.13
N SER A 291 -6.50 -5.18 25.66
CA SER A 291 -6.01 -3.81 25.83
C SER A 291 -6.53 -2.83 24.80
N GLN A 292 -6.76 -3.28 23.55
CA GLN A 292 -7.12 -2.38 22.43
C GLN A 292 -8.63 -2.40 22.14
N PHE A 293 -9.30 -3.53 22.29
CA PHE A 293 -10.64 -3.73 21.73
C PHE A 293 -11.74 -3.97 22.78
N LYS A 294 -11.43 -4.33 24.02
CA LYS A 294 -12.45 -4.54 25.05
C LYS A 294 -13.25 -3.28 25.42
N GLY A 295 -12.77 -2.09 25.02
CA GLY A 295 -13.49 -0.83 25.19
C GLY A 295 -14.49 -0.51 24.08
N GLU A 296 -14.51 -1.27 22.97
CA GLU A 296 -15.41 -1.05 21.82
C GLU A 296 -16.67 -1.95 21.86
N GLU A 297 -16.75 -2.87 22.81
CA GLU A 297 -17.90 -3.79 22.98
C GLU A 297 -19.01 -3.26 23.94
N ILE A 298 -18.95 -1.97 24.34
CA ILE A 298 -19.98 -1.35 25.21
C ILE A 298 -20.88 -0.40 24.42
#